data_567b8dd81d654741fd4ece82401081d1
#
_entry.id   567b8dd81d654741fd4ece82401081d1
#
_cell.length_a   1.000
_cell.length_b   1.000
_cell.length_c   1.000
_cell.angle_alpha   90.00
_cell.angle_beta   90.00
_cell.angle_gamma   90.00
#
_symmetry.space_group_name_H-M   'P 1'
#
loop_
_entity.id
_entity.type
_entity.pdbx_description
1 polymer ?
#
loop_
_entity_poly.entity_id
_entity_poly.type
_entity_poly.pdbx_seq_one_letter_code
_entity_poly.pdbx_strand_id
1 'polypeptide(L)'
;MFGAWGRLHWWPAESRFEVIVGAFLTQNTAWTNVEKATAELRGARVLSLAGIRNTPTAELERLIRSAGYFRQKAQRLKNFVAHLDRRYGGSLDRMFARPTAELREELLALNGIGPETADSILLYAGNHPVFVVDAYTRRILDRHRILPPNAPYEDIRRLFEEALGAADFLSECESQVPQSAGAKPEGSCHPPTRMSTARRTTAAQVFNEMHGLMVGVGKNFCLKAQVRCEQCPLRELLPARGARLESGTGARRRVRSR
;
A
#
# COMPACT_ATOMS: atom_id res chain seq x y z
N MET A 1 2.68 -17.57 4.07
CA MET A 1 2.02 -16.71 3.07
C MET A 1 2.59 -16.91 1.67
N PHE A 2 3.88 -16.63 1.43
CA PHE A 2 4.47 -16.77 0.09
C PHE A 2 4.39 -18.20 -0.44
N GLY A 3 4.72 -19.21 0.36
CA GLY A 3 4.57 -20.63 -0.02
C GLY A 3 3.12 -21.05 -0.36
N ALA A 4 2.11 -20.36 0.21
CA ALA A 4 0.70 -20.65 -0.08
C ALA A 4 0.20 -19.98 -1.36
N TRP A 5 0.67 -18.77 -1.70
CA TRP A 5 0.10 -17.95 -2.75
C TRP A 5 1.08 -17.56 -3.86
N GLY A 6 2.37 -17.65 -3.62
CA GLY A 6 3.39 -17.13 -4.53
C GLY A 6 3.29 -15.60 -4.66
N ARG A 7 3.73 -15.09 -5.79
CA ARG A 7 3.69 -13.64 -6.09
C ARG A 7 2.28 -13.15 -6.36
N LEU A 8 1.91 -12.02 -5.73
CA LEU A 8 0.60 -11.39 -5.90
C LEU A 8 0.59 -10.26 -6.95
N HIS A 9 1.74 -9.94 -7.53
CA HIS A 9 1.92 -8.85 -8.50
C HIS A 9 1.46 -7.48 -7.97
N TRP A 10 1.80 -7.22 -6.73
CA TRP A 10 1.55 -5.95 -6.07
C TRP A 10 2.66 -4.95 -6.47
N TRP A 11 2.39 -3.75 -6.80
CA TRP A 11 1.23 -2.89 -6.98
C TRP A 11 0.79 -2.90 -8.46
N PRO A 12 -0.52 -3.02 -8.81
CA PRO A 12 -0.97 -3.08 -10.19
C PRO A 12 -1.00 -1.68 -10.81
N ALA A 13 -0.02 -1.37 -11.66
CA ALA A 13 0.07 -0.11 -12.40
C ALA A 13 0.94 -0.26 -13.65
N GLU A 14 0.69 0.55 -14.67
CA GLU A 14 1.43 0.52 -15.93
C GLU A 14 2.60 1.53 -15.94
N SER A 15 2.62 2.49 -15.04
CA SER A 15 3.69 3.49 -14.95
C SER A 15 3.97 3.92 -13.51
N ARG A 16 5.19 4.45 -13.28
CA ARG A 16 5.56 5.06 -12.00
C ARG A 16 4.59 6.17 -11.59
N PHE A 17 4.14 6.98 -12.55
CA PHE A 17 3.22 8.06 -12.26
C PHE A 17 1.83 7.55 -11.87
N GLU A 18 1.37 6.46 -12.49
CA GLU A 18 0.13 5.80 -12.08
C GLU A 18 0.20 5.27 -10.65
N VAL A 19 1.33 4.69 -10.23
CA VAL A 19 1.57 4.32 -8.83
C VAL A 19 1.42 5.53 -7.91
N ILE A 20 2.05 6.64 -8.25
CA ILE A 20 1.99 7.88 -7.45
C ILE A 20 0.55 8.37 -7.33
N VAL A 21 -0.19 8.44 -8.45
CA VAL A 21 -1.61 8.82 -8.43
C VAL A 21 -2.41 7.85 -7.54
N GLY A 22 -2.20 6.55 -7.68
CA GLY A 22 -2.83 5.54 -6.84
C GLY A 22 -2.56 5.74 -5.34
N ALA A 23 -1.32 6.07 -4.97
CA ALA A 23 -0.93 6.33 -3.58
C ALA A 23 -1.68 7.55 -2.98
N PHE A 24 -1.90 8.60 -3.76
CA PHE A 24 -2.74 9.72 -3.33
C PHE A 24 -4.22 9.35 -3.26
N LEU A 25 -4.72 8.60 -4.23
CA LEU A 25 -6.14 8.26 -4.32
C LEU A 25 -6.58 7.23 -3.27
N THR A 26 -5.67 6.35 -2.80
CA THR A 26 -6.00 5.33 -1.81
C THR A 26 -6.12 5.86 -0.37
N GLN A 27 -5.71 7.12 -0.11
CA GLN A 27 -5.83 7.71 1.21
C GLN A 27 -7.29 7.70 1.71
N ASN A 28 -7.56 6.94 2.78
CA ASN A 28 -8.91 6.76 3.36
C ASN A 28 -9.98 6.34 2.34
N THR A 29 -9.65 5.47 1.41
CA THR A 29 -10.54 5.07 0.32
C THR A 29 -10.36 3.60 -0.01
N ALA A 30 -11.48 2.90 -0.31
CA ALA A 30 -11.42 1.51 -0.77
C ALA A 30 -10.78 1.43 -2.16
N TRP A 31 -9.98 0.38 -2.38
CA TRP A 31 -9.24 0.19 -3.65
C TRP A 31 -10.15 0.21 -4.89
N THR A 32 -11.34 -0.39 -4.81
CA THR A 32 -12.33 -0.36 -5.90
C THR A 32 -12.71 1.05 -6.35
N ASN A 33 -12.70 2.03 -5.45
CA ASN A 33 -12.95 3.43 -5.79
C ASN A 33 -11.71 4.08 -6.43
N VAL A 34 -10.51 3.66 -6.05
CA VAL A 34 -9.26 4.08 -6.69
C VAL A 34 -9.22 3.59 -8.14
N GLU A 35 -9.59 2.32 -8.37
CA GLU A 35 -9.68 1.74 -9.72
C GLU A 35 -10.63 2.52 -10.62
N LYS A 36 -11.83 2.89 -10.11
CA LYS A 36 -12.79 3.73 -10.84
C LYS A 36 -12.19 5.09 -11.20
N ALA A 37 -11.58 5.78 -10.24
CA ALA A 37 -10.96 7.08 -10.49
C ALA A 37 -9.80 6.98 -11.49
N THR A 38 -8.98 5.94 -11.38
CA THR A 38 -7.86 5.70 -12.31
C THR A 38 -8.36 5.40 -13.71
N ALA A 39 -9.46 4.63 -13.85
CA ALA A 39 -10.09 4.36 -15.14
C ALA A 39 -10.63 5.66 -15.79
N GLU A 40 -11.28 6.53 -15.03
CA GLU A 40 -11.74 7.86 -15.51
C GLU A 40 -10.57 8.72 -15.99
N LEU A 41 -9.49 8.81 -15.18
CA LEU A 41 -8.27 9.55 -15.56
C LEU A 41 -7.64 8.98 -16.84
N ARG A 42 -7.63 7.67 -17.00
CA ARG A 42 -7.09 6.99 -18.19
C ARG A 42 -7.97 7.24 -19.40
N GLY A 43 -9.28 7.10 -19.28
CA GLY A 43 -10.27 7.38 -20.34
C GLY A 43 -10.18 8.82 -20.84
N ALA A 44 -10.00 9.78 -19.95
CA ALA A 44 -9.79 11.19 -20.26
C ALA A 44 -8.36 11.52 -20.75
N ARG A 45 -7.43 10.55 -20.81
CA ARG A 45 -6.01 10.73 -21.13
C ARG A 45 -5.27 11.70 -20.20
N VAL A 46 -5.72 11.80 -18.95
CA VAL A 46 -5.17 12.69 -17.91
C VAL A 46 -4.17 11.98 -17.01
N LEU A 47 -4.10 10.64 -17.03
CA LEU A 47 -3.21 9.83 -16.19
C LEU A 47 -1.74 9.93 -16.63
N SER A 48 -1.20 11.14 -16.60
CA SER A 48 0.20 11.46 -16.91
C SER A 48 0.60 12.76 -16.21
N LEU A 49 1.91 13.01 -16.09
CA LEU A 49 2.42 14.29 -15.55
C LEU A 49 1.85 15.48 -16.31
N ALA A 50 1.91 15.45 -17.64
CA ALA A 50 1.38 16.50 -18.50
C ALA A 50 -0.15 16.63 -18.35
N GLY A 51 -0.86 15.49 -18.26
CA GLY A 51 -2.29 15.46 -18.07
C GLY A 51 -2.71 16.14 -16.76
N ILE A 52 -2.14 15.71 -15.62
CA ILE A 52 -2.43 16.34 -14.31
C ILE A 52 -2.03 17.82 -14.32
N ARG A 53 -0.89 18.19 -14.91
CA ARG A 53 -0.42 19.57 -14.99
C ARG A 53 -1.42 20.47 -15.70
N ASN A 54 -1.89 20.05 -16.86
CA ASN A 54 -2.66 20.89 -17.78
C ASN A 54 -4.17 20.85 -17.54
N THR A 55 -4.69 19.80 -16.89
CA THR A 55 -6.13 19.68 -16.62
C THR A 55 -6.56 20.70 -15.57
N PRO A 56 -7.62 21.49 -15.79
CA PRO A 56 -8.17 22.38 -14.77
C PRO A 56 -8.52 21.61 -13.49
N THR A 57 -8.33 22.26 -12.31
CA THR A 57 -8.56 21.58 -11.01
C THR A 57 -9.98 21.05 -10.88
N ALA A 58 -11.00 21.83 -11.30
CA ALA A 58 -12.40 21.39 -11.27
C ALA A 58 -12.67 20.13 -12.09
N GLU A 59 -12.01 19.99 -13.25
CA GLU A 59 -12.13 18.80 -14.08
C GLU A 59 -11.39 17.60 -13.45
N LEU A 60 -10.21 17.82 -12.88
CA LEU A 60 -9.50 16.79 -12.14
C LEU A 60 -10.33 16.28 -10.94
N GLU A 61 -10.97 17.19 -10.19
CA GLU A 61 -11.89 16.86 -9.10
C GLU A 61 -13.05 15.98 -9.58
N ARG A 62 -13.62 16.29 -10.73
CA ARG A 62 -14.69 15.50 -11.35
C ARG A 62 -14.23 14.08 -11.66
N LEU A 63 -13.08 13.94 -12.32
CA LEU A 63 -12.51 12.65 -12.72
C LEU A 63 -12.17 11.73 -11.54
N ILE A 64 -11.70 12.29 -10.41
CA ILE A 64 -11.33 11.50 -9.24
C ILE A 64 -12.41 11.46 -8.15
N ARG A 65 -13.65 11.82 -8.46
CA ARG A 65 -14.75 11.97 -7.48
C ARG A 65 -15.03 10.67 -6.72
N SER A 66 -14.92 9.52 -7.39
CA SER A 66 -15.12 8.21 -6.79
C SER A 66 -14.13 7.90 -5.65
N ALA A 67 -12.94 8.48 -5.67
CA ALA A 67 -11.93 8.28 -4.63
C ALA A 67 -12.24 8.96 -3.29
N GLY A 68 -13.30 9.78 -3.19
CA GLY A 68 -13.61 10.55 -1.98
C GLY A 68 -12.56 11.63 -1.66
N TYR A 69 -12.90 12.60 -0.82
CA TYR A 69 -12.01 13.75 -0.52
C TYR A 69 -11.33 14.35 -1.76
N PHE A 70 -12.03 14.28 -2.89
CA PHE A 70 -11.50 14.53 -4.23
C PHE A 70 -10.92 15.95 -4.40
N ARG A 71 -11.47 16.97 -3.75
CA ARG A 71 -10.93 18.34 -3.79
C ARG A 71 -9.52 18.40 -3.21
N GLN A 72 -9.33 17.82 -2.02
CA GLN A 72 -8.01 17.77 -1.38
C GLN A 72 -7.03 16.92 -2.18
N LYS A 73 -7.48 15.76 -2.70
CA LYS A 73 -6.65 14.86 -3.50
C LYS A 73 -6.23 15.50 -4.83
N ALA A 74 -7.13 16.21 -5.51
CA ALA A 74 -6.79 16.97 -6.71
C ALA A 74 -5.72 18.04 -6.43
N GLN A 75 -5.88 18.80 -5.36
CA GLN A 75 -4.89 19.81 -4.96
C GLN A 75 -3.54 19.17 -4.60
N ARG A 76 -3.53 18.05 -3.87
CA ARG A 76 -2.28 17.34 -3.52
C ARG A 76 -1.56 16.82 -4.76
N LEU A 77 -2.29 16.25 -5.74
CA LEU A 77 -1.72 15.81 -7.02
C LEU A 77 -1.12 16.99 -7.79
N LYS A 78 -1.81 18.12 -7.86
CA LYS A 78 -1.29 19.35 -8.48
C LYS A 78 -0.02 19.85 -7.78
N ASN A 79 -0.02 19.87 -6.45
CA ASN A 79 1.12 20.32 -5.66
C ASN A 79 2.33 19.38 -5.86
N PHE A 80 2.11 18.07 -5.93
CA PHE A 80 3.16 17.10 -6.22
C PHE A 80 3.77 17.33 -7.61
N VAL A 81 2.93 17.51 -8.64
CA VAL A 81 3.41 17.79 -10.00
C VAL A 81 4.19 19.10 -10.05
N ALA A 82 3.66 20.16 -9.44
CA ALA A 82 4.35 21.45 -9.37
C ALA A 82 5.69 21.36 -8.61
N HIS A 83 5.77 20.56 -7.55
CA HIS A 83 7.03 20.28 -6.84
C HIS A 83 8.03 19.55 -7.74
N LEU A 84 7.58 18.48 -8.42
CA LEU A 84 8.41 17.72 -9.36
C LEU A 84 8.96 18.60 -10.48
N ASP A 85 8.14 19.49 -11.02
CA ASP A 85 8.56 20.44 -12.06
C ASP A 85 9.64 21.42 -11.57
N ARG A 86 9.42 22.05 -10.42
CA ARG A 86 10.36 23.01 -9.84
C ARG A 86 11.69 22.40 -9.46
N ARG A 87 11.69 21.22 -8.84
CA ARG A 87 12.89 20.66 -8.24
C ARG A 87 13.62 19.71 -9.19
N TYR A 88 12.90 19.04 -10.08
CA TYR A 88 13.44 17.98 -10.93
C TYR A 88 13.19 18.18 -12.42
N GLY A 89 12.63 19.32 -12.82
CA GLY A 89 12.28 19.59 -14.22
C GLY A 89 11.26 18.61 -14.79
N GLY A 90 10.33 18.13 -13.95
CA GLY A 90 9.30 17.14 -14.34
C GLY A 90 9.82 15.71 -14.50
N SER A 91 11.04 15.40 -14.07
CA SER A 91 11.66 14.08 -14.24
C SER A 91 11.54 13.21 -12.99
N LEU A 92 10.76 12.13 -13.07
CA LEU A 92 10.73 11.09 -12.04
C LEU A 92 12.06 10.36 -11.89
N ASP A 93 12.83 10.21 -12.96
CA ASP A 93 14.14 9.57 -12.90
C ASP A 93 15.11 10.39 -12.04
N ARG A 94 15.13 11.72 -12.21
CA ARG A 94 15.94 12.60 -11.37
C ARG A 94 15.49 12.58 -9.92
N MET A 95 14.19 12.54 -9.67
CA MET A 95 13.65 12.46 -8.31
C MET A 95 14.05 11.15 -7.64
N PHE A 96 13.83 10.02 -8.30
CA PHE A 96 14.14 8.70 -7.74
C PHE A 96 15.64 8.33 -7.77
N ALA A 97 16.50 9.14 -8.38
CA ALA A 97 17.95 9.00 -8.25
C ALA A 97 18.50 9.55 -6.90
N ARG A 98 17.65 10.23 -6.11
CA ARG A 98 18.04 10.75 -4.79
C ARG A 98 18.20 9.60 -3.78
N PRO A 99 19.06 9.75 -2.76
CA PRO A 99 19.15 8.81 -1.64
C PRO A 99 17.79 8.64 -0.96
N THR A 100 17.45 7.42 -0.54
CA THR A 100 16.13 7.06 0.03
C THR A 100 15.74 7.95 1.19
N ALA A 101 16.64 8.17 2.16
CA ALA A 101 16.36 8.98 3.35
C ALA A 101 16.03 10.43 3.00
N GLU A 102 16.85 11.06 2.14
CA GLU A 102 16.64 12.44 1.72
C GLU A 102 15.33 12.63 0.94
N LEU A 103 15.05 11.71 0.00
CA LEU A 103 13.81 11.76 -0.77
C LEU A 103 12.59 11.51 0.11
N ARG A 104 12.70 10.63 1.11
CA ARG A 104 11.63 10.40 2.08
C ARG A 104 11.30 11.65 2.88
N GLU A 105 12.30 12.33 3.42
CA GLU A 105 12.13 13.59 4.15
C GLU A 105 11.49 14.66 3.26
N GLU A 106 11.94 14.77 2.01
CA GLU A 106 11.39 15.70 1.04
C GLU A 106 9.91 15.42 0.74
N LEU A 107 9.53 14.15 0.54
CA LEU A 107 8.14 13.76 0.32
C LEU A 107 7.28 14.04 1.55
N LEU A 108 7.77 13.77 2.76
CA LEU A 108 7.05 14.03 4.01
C LEU A 108 6.84 15.53 4.27
N ALA A 109 7.69 16.40 3.73
CA ALA A 109 7.53 17.86 3.81
C ALA A 109 6.41 18.39 2.90
N LEU A 110 5.90 17.57 1.94
CA LEU A 110 4.82 17.97 1.07
C LEU A 110 3.46 17.82 1.77
N ASN A 111 2.65 18.88 1.69
CA ASN A 111 1.33 18.88 2.31
C ASN A 111 0.47 17.71 1.83
N GLY A 112 -0.01 16.90 2.76
CA GLY A 112 -0.90 15.77 2.50
C GLY A 112 -0.19 14.48 2.12
N ILE A 113 1.13 14.40 2.26
CA ILE A 113 1.91 13.17 2.19
C ILE A 113 2.31 12.77 3.61
N GLY A 114 1.69 11.70 4.13
CA GLY A 114 2.12 11.05 5.37
C GLY A 114 3.08 9.89 5.10
N PRO A 115 3.60 9.24 6.16
CA PRO A 115 4.56 8.14 6.03
C PRO A 115 4.13 7.02 5.09
N GLU A 116 2.89 6.52 5.21
CA GLU A 116 2.35 5.48 4.34
C GLU A 116 2.38 5.87 2.85
N THR A 117 2.00 7.13 2.54
CA THR A 117 1.99 7.61 1.16
C THR A 117 3.40 7.83 0.61
N ALA A 118 4.30 8.42 1.42
CA ALA A 118 5.70 8.61 1.05
C ALA A 118 6.38 7.26 0.76
N ASP A 119 6.25 6.31 1.66
CA ASP A 119 6.87 4.99 1.54
C ASP A 119 6.25 4.16 0.40
N SER A 120 4.94 4.31 0.13
CA SER A 120 4.32 3.73 -1.07
C SER A 120 4.89 4.29 -2.37
N ILE A 121 5.10 5.60 -2.45
CA ILE A 121 5.73 6.24 -3.61
C ILE A 121 7.17 5.75 -3.78
N LEU A 122 7.93 5.70 -2.70
CA LEU A 122 9.31 5.25 -2.69
C LEU A 122 9.44 3.79 -3.13
N LEU A 123 8.69 2.89 -2.50
CA LEU A 123 8.80 1.45 -2.76
C LEU A 123 8.27 1.08 -4.14
N TYR A 124 7.03 1.49 -4.46
CA TYR A 124 6.35 0.98 -5.65
C TYR A 124 6.67 1.75 -6.93
N ALA A 125 6.89 3.08 -6.85
CA ALA A 125 7.26 3.88 -8.01
C ALA A 125 8.78 4.06 -8.15
N GLY A 126 9.48 4.22 -7.02
CA GLY A 126 10.91 4.52 -6.99
C GLY A 126 11.83 3.30 -6.90
N ASN A 127 11.31 2.13 -6.51
CA ASN A 127 12.09 0.94 -6.16
C ASN A 127 13.10 1.17 -5.02
N HIS A 128 12.81 2.10 -4.12
CA HIS A 128 13.60 2.32 -2.92
C HIS A 128 13.28 1.23 -1.88
N PRO A 129 14.27 0.69 -1.16
CA PRO A 129 14.07 -0.34 -0.15
C PRO A 129 13.55 0.27 1.16
N VAL A 130 12.26 0.57 1.20
CA VAL A 130 11.54 1.05 2.38
C VAL A 130 10.27 0.24 2.56
N PHE A 131 9.95 -0.18 3.79
CA PHE A 131 8.77 -0.98 4.05
C PHE A 131 7.54 -0.09 4.28
N VAL A 132 6.42 -0.45 3.65
CA VAL A 132 5.14 0.26 3.81
C VAL A 132 4.33 -0.32 4.95
N VAL A 133 3.87 0.52 5.87
CA VAL A 133 3.00 0.13 6.99
C VAL A 133 1.61 0.71 6.77
N ASP A 134 0.65 -0.16 6.50
CA ASP A 134 -0.76 0.20 6.34
C ASP A 134 -1.64 -0.27 7.51
N ALA A 135 -2.93 -0.01 7.40
CA ALA A 135 -3.90 -0.43 8.41
C ALA A 135 -4.02 -1.97 8.54
N TYR A 136 -3.74 -2.72 7.46
CA TYR A 136 -3.75 -4.18 7.50
C TYR A 136 -2.54 -4.70 8.28
N THR A 137 -1.35 -4.18 7.98
CA THR A 137 -0.12 -4.49 8.69
C THR A 137 -0.28 -4.27 10.20
N ARG A 138 -0.75 -3.08 10.60
CA ARG A 138 -0.98 -2.76 12.02
C ARG A 138 -1.93 -3.74 12.69
N ARG A 139 -3.05 -4.05 12.04
CA ARG A 139 -4.07 -4.95 12.59
C ARG A 139 -3.58 -6.38 12.73
N ILE A 140 -2.79 -6.87 11.78
CA ILE A 140 -2.20 -8.21 11.85
C ILE A 140 -1.22 -8.29 13.01
N LEU A 141 -0.30 -7.32 13.13
CA LEU A 141 0.68 -7.28 14.23
C LEU A 141 0.03 -7.21 15.61
N ASP A 142 -1.01 -6.38 15.77
CA ASP A 142 -1.76 -6.31 17.03
C ASP A 142 -2.46 -7.62 17.37
N ARG A 143 -3.15 -8.22 16.40
CA ARG A 143 -3.87 -9.49 16.61
C ARG A 143 -2.95 -10.65 16.92
N HIS A 144 -1.76 -10.66 16.34
CA HIS A 144 -0.69 -11.62 16.66
C HIS A 144 0.12 -11.24 17.91
N ARG A 145 -0.21 -10.13 18.60
CA ARG A 145 0.46 -9.64 19.82
C ARG A 145 1.97 -9.34 19.62
N ILE A 146 2.36 -9.02 18.40
CA ILE A 146 3.74 -8.67 18.08
C ILE A 146 4.01 -7.22 18.51
N LEU A 147 3.12 -6.30 18.16
CA LEU A 147 3.17 -4.90 18.57
C LEU A 147 1.77 -4.40 18.97
N PRO A 148 1.67 -3.39 19.85
CA PRO A 148 0.38 -2.80 20.20
C PRO A 148 -0.21 -1.99 19.03
N PRO A 149 -1.54 -1.77 18.99
CA PRO A 149 -2.21 -1.11 17.87
C PRO A 149 -1.78 0.35 17.67
N ASN A 150 -1.29 1.00 18.75
CA ASN A 150 -0.78 2.37 18.75
C ASN A 150 0.74 2.47 18.56
N ALA A 151 1.42 1.39 18.19
CA ALA A 151 2.86 1.43 17.90
C ALA A 151 3.16 2.52 16.85
N PRO A 152 4.23 3.31 17.02
CA PRO A 152 4.65 4.29 16.04
C PRO A 152 4.87 3.67 14.66
N TYR A 153 4.57 4.43 13.60
CA TYR A 153 4.79 3.98 12.22
C TYR A 153 6.23 3.51 11.98
N GLU A 154 7.18 4.29 12.46
CA GLU A 154 8.62 4.05 12.26
C GLU A 154 9.11 2.79 12.98
N ASP A 155 8.53 2.44 14.12
CA ASP A 155 8.91 1.21 14.85
C ASP A 155 8.45 -0.02 14.08
N ILE A 156 7.23 0.02 13.51
CA ILE A 156 6.72 -1.07 12.69
C ILE A 156 7.54 -1.19 11.40
N ARG A 157 7.82 -0.07 10.73
CA ARG A 157 8.63 -0.04 9.50
C ARG A 157 10.00 -0.67 9.76
N ARG A 158 10.69 -0.22 10.81
CA ARG A 158 12.02 -0.70 11.20
C ARG A 158 12.01 -2.19 11.52
N LEU A 159 11.00 -2.67 12.27
CA LEU A 159 10.84 -4.09 12.56
C LEU A 159 10.86 -4.94 11.28
N PHE A 160 10.10 -4.54 10.26
CA PHE A 160 10.07 -5.27 9.00
C PHE A 160 11.36 -5.14 8.20
N GLU A 161 11.96 -3.96 8.15
CA GLU A 161 13.19 -3.71 7.42
C GLU A 161 14.37 -4.49 8.03
N GLU A 162 14.48 -4.55 9.35
CA GLU A 162 15.50 -5.33 10.06
C GLU A 162 15.27 -6.84 9.90
N ALA A 163 14.03 -7.31 10.09
CA ALA A 163 13.71 -8.72 10.01
C ALA A 163 13.87 -9.31 8.59
N LEU A 164 13.56 -8.53 7.56
CA LEU A 164 13.59 -8.98 6.17
C LEU A 164 14.88 -8.59 5.44
N GLY A 165 15.57 -7.54 5.90
CA GLY A 165 16.80 -7.05 5.28
C GLY A 165 18.03 -7.92 5.53
N ALA A 166 18.02 -8.72 6.61
CA ALA A 166 19.10 -9.62 6.99
C ALA A 166 19.06 -10.97 6.28
N ALA A 167 18.01 -11.24 5.46
CA ALA A 167 17.74 -12.60 5.01
C ALA A 167 18.16 -12.85 3.57
N ASP A 168 18.77 -13.98 3.35
CA ASP A 168 18.69 -14.77 2.11
C ASP A 168 17.24 -15.21 1.79
N PHE A 169 16.29 -14.45 2.32
CA PHE A 169 14.85 -14.73 2.35
C PHE A 169 14.26 -14.94 0.96
N LEU A 170 14.77 -14.22 -0.05
CA LEU A 170 14.25 -14.39 -1.42
C LEU A 170 14.78 -15.65 -2.09
N SER A 171 16.03 -16.02 -1.87
CA SER A 171 16.57 -17.26 -2.44
C SER A 171 15.86 -18.48 -1.86
N GLU A 172 15.56 -18.45 -0.56
CA GLU A 172 14.76 -19.49 0.09
C GLU A 172 13.32 -19.50 -0.40
N CYS A 173 12.68 -18.31 -0.56
CA CYS A 173 11.31 -18.22 -1.04
C CYS A 173 11.17 -18.60 -2.53
N GLU A 174 12.12 -18.24 -3.39
CA GLU A 174 12.09 -18.63 -4.81
C GLU A 174 12.24 -20.14 -5.00
N SER A 175 13.03 -20.80 -4.15
CA SER A 175 13.17 -22.26 -4.15
C SER A 175 11.93 -23.00 -3.63
N GLN A 176 11.06 -22.32 -2.86
CA GLN A 176 9.88 -22.89 -2.22
C GLN A 176 8.56 -22.55 -2.91
N VAL A 177 8.56 -21.80 -4.05
CA VAL A 177 7.29 -21.54 -4.77
C VAL A 177 6.74 -22.86 -5.29
N PRO A 178 5.61 -23.36 -4.76
CA PRO A 178 4.99 -24.57 -5.27
C PRO A 178 4.64 -24.36 -6.74
N GLN A 179 4.90 -25.35 -7.58
CA GLN A 179 4.47 -25.33 -8.99
C GLN A 179 2.93 -25.27 -9.12
N SER A 180 2.20 -25.60 -8.06
CA SER A 180 0.77 -25.42 -7.91
C SER A 180 0.52 -24.49 -6.71
N ALA A 181 0.47 -23.19 -6.94
CA ALA A 181 0.01 -22.24 -5.93
C ALA A 181 -1.47 -22.52 -5.63
N GLY A 182 -1.84 -22.63 -4.34
CA GLY A 182 -3.24 -22.71 -3.91
C GLY A 182 -4.06 -21.49 -4.41
N ALA A 183 -5.37 -21.52 -4.19
CA ALA A 183 -6.26 -20.43 -4.60
C ALA A 183 -5.74 -19.09 -4.04
N LYS A 184 -5.44 -18.15 -4.94
CA LYS A 184 -4.91 -16.83 -4.56
C LYS A 184 -6.00 -16.02 -3.85
N PRO A 185 -5.63 -15.14 -2.90
CA PRO A 185 -6.60 -14.35 -2.15
C PRO A 185 -7.35 -13.38 -3.06
N GLU A 186 -8.68 -13.34 -2.94
CA GLU A 186 -9.53 -12.45 -3.74
C GLU A 186 -9.15 -10.97 -3.57
N GLY A 187 -9.19 -10.21 -4.66
CA GLY A 187 -8.94 -8.76 -4.66
C GLY A 187 -7.55 -8.33 -4.22
N SER A 188 -6.61 -9.28 -4.12
CA SER A 188 -5.22 -9.00 -3.72
C SER A 188 -4.22 -9.55 -4.73
N CYS A 189 -4.65 -10.40 -5.65
CA CYS A 189 -3.87 -10.86 -6.78
C CYS A 189 -4.33 -10.13 -8.03
N HIS A 190 -3.39 -9.57 -8.75
CA HIS A 190 -3.62 -8.84 -9.98
C HIS A 190 -2.91 -9.54 -11.15
N PRO A 191 -3.37 -9.37 -12.40
CA PRO A 191 -2.56 -9.72 -13.56
C PRO A 191 -1.20 -9.01 -13.48
N PRO A 192 -0.14 -9.61 -14.02
CA PRO A 192 1.15 -8.94 -14.12
C PRO A 192 1.01 -7.61 -14.87
N THR A 193 1.53 -6.53 -14.31
CA THR A 193 1.60 -5.20 -14.92
C THR A 193 3.06 -4.78 -15.06
N ARG A 194 3.31 -3.74 -15.83
CA ARG A 194 4.67 -3.24 -16.02
C ARG A 194 5.36 -2.89 -14.69
N MET A 195 4.62 -2.29 -13.74
CA MET A 195 5.19 -1.91 -12.45
C MET A 195 5.32 -3.10 -11.51
N SER A 196 4.36 -4.04 -11.50
CA SER A 196 4.43 -5.21 -10.62
C SER A 196 5.51 -6.22 -11.03
N THR A 197 5.98 -6.18 -12.29
CA THR A 197 7.06 -7.03 -12.82
C THR A 197 8.38 -6.28 -13.02
N ALA A 198 8.44 -5.00 -12.65
CA ALA A 198 9.65 -4.20 -12.78
C ALA A 198 10.81 -4.81 -11.97
N ARG A 199 12.02 -4.75 -12.53
CA ARG A 199 13.24 -5.19 -11.83
C ARG A 199 13.50 -4.27 -10.63
N ARG A 200 13.75 -4.88 -9.47
CA ARG A 200 14.04 -4.22 -8.19
C ARG A 200 15.33 -4.75 -7.59
N THR A 201 15.86 -4.03 -6.60
CA THR A 201 16.86 -4.60 -5.70
C THR A 201 16.21 -5.72 -4.87
N THR A 202 17.00 -6.65 -4.36
CA THR A 202 16.51 -7.77 -3.53
C THR A 202 15.64 -7.25 -2.37
N ALA A 203 16.14 -6.27 -1.61
CA ALA A 203 15.40 -5.71 -0.48
C ALA A 203 14.06 -5.06 -0.91
N ALA A 204 14.04 -4.25 -1.98
CA ALA A 204 12.81 -3.66 -2.48
C ALA A 204 11.81 -4.71 -2.97
N GLN A 205 12.29 -5.81 -3.56
CA GLN A 205 11.42 -6.92 -3.98
C GLN A 205 10.81 -7.64 -2.77
N VAL A 206 11.61 -7.94 -1.74
CA VAL A 206 11.12 -8.56 -0.50
C VAL A 206 10.05 -7.71 0.15
N PHE A 207 10.31 -6.42 0.30
CA PHE A 207 9.36 -5.51 0.94
C PHE A 207 8.07 -5.37 0.14
N ASN A 208 8.16 -5.33 -1.19
CA ASN A 208 7.00 -5.31 -2.08
C ASN A 208 6.14 -6.58 -1.92
N GLU A 209 6.75 -7.76 -1.99
CA GLU A 209 6.03 -9.04 -1.85
C GLU A 209 5.43 -9.19 -0.44
N MET A 210 6.19 -8.88 0.61
CA MET A 210 5.70 -8.98 1.98
C MET A 210 4.50 -8.06 2.21
N HIS A 211 4.57 -6.80 1.77
CA HIS A 211 3.43 -5.90 1.92
C HIS A 211 2.20 -6.39 1.14
N GLY A 212 2.37 -6.85 -0.10
CA GLY A 212 1.28 -7.44 -0.88
C GLY A 212 0.63 -8.63 -0.17
N LEU A 213 1.44 -9.52 0.42
CA LEU A 213 0.97 -10.66 1.21
C LEU A 213 0.22 -10.21 2.49
N MET A 214 0.70 -9.18 3.18
CA MET A 214 0.02 -8.62 4.36
C MET A 214 -1.34 -8.02 3.98
N VAL A 215 -1.42 -7.30 2.85
CA VAL A 215 -2.69 -6.81 2.30
C VAL A 215 -3.63 -7.97 1.99
N GLY A 216 -3.12 -9.04 1.36
CA GLY A 216 -3.87 -10.25 1.07
C GLY A 216 -4.49 -10.89 2.31
N VAL A 217 -3.70 -11.08 3.37
CA VAL A 217 -4.19 -11.56 4.67
C VAL A 217 -5.23 -10.62 5.26
N GLY A 218 -4.93 -9.31 5.25
CA GLY A 218 -5.80 -8.29 5.82
C GLY A 218 -7.18 -8.20 5.18
N LYS A 219 -7.24 -8.38 3.86
CA LYS A 219 -8.49 -8.33 3.08
C LYS A 219 -9.32 -9.62 3.20
N ASN A 220 -8.70 -10.78 3.29
CA ASN A 220 -9.41 -12.05 3.16
C ASN A 220 -9.65 -12.75 4.49
N PHE A 221 -8.77 -12.60 5.48
CA PHE A 221 -8.83 -13.35 6.73
C PHE A 221 -8.84 -12.47 7.97
N CYS A 222 -8.02 -11.44 7.99
CA CYS A 222 -7.89 -10.55 9.14
C CYS A 222 -8.81 -9.33 9.01
N LEU A 223 -10.12 -9.55 8.80
CA LEU A 223 -11.11 -8.50 8.58
C LEU A 223 -11.32 -7.65 9.84
N LYS A 224 -11.73 -6.38 9.68
CA LYS A 224 -11.92 -5.46 10.81
C LYS A 224 -12.96 -5.99 11.81
N ALA A 225 -14.12 -6.35 11.34
CA ALA A 225 -15.24 -6.81 12.18
C ALA A 225 -15.22 -8.31 12.49
N GLN A 226 -14.59 -9.13 11.65
CA GLN A 226 -14.60 -10.58 11.76
C GLN A 226 -13.23 -11.17 11.40
N VAL A 227 -12.77 -12.13 12.16
CA VAL A 227 -11.54 -12.88 11.86
C VAL A 227 -11.88 -14.25 11.30
N ARG A 228 -11.09 -14.69 10.32
CA ARG A 228 -11.18 -16.03 9.72
C ARG A 228 -9.87 -16.78 9.94
N CYS A 229 -9.46 -16.88 11.22
CA CYS A 229 -8.16 -17.44 11.60
C CYS A 229 -8.01 -18.92 11.19
N GLU A 230 -9.10 -19.70 11.18
CA GLU A 230 -9.08 -21.12 10.82
C GLU A 230 -8.56 -21.38 9.40
N GLN A 231 -8.80 -20.43 8.48
CA GLN A 231 -8.41 -20.51 7.08
C GLN A 231 -7.20 -19.63 6.74
N CYS A 232 -6.68 -18.92 7.75
CA CYS A 232 -5.61 -17.94 7.55
C CYS A 232 -4.25 -18.64 7.41
N PRO A 233 -3.43 -18.28 6.42
CA PRO A 233 -2.07 -18.85 6.28
C PRO A 233 -1.12 -18.48 7.42
N LEU A 234 -1.52 -17.59 8.33
CA LEU A 234 -0.79 -17.24 9.54
C LEU A 234 -1.33 -17.95 10.80
N ARG A 235 -2.25 -18.90 10.66
CA ARG A 235 -2.90 -19.59 11.78
C ARG A 235 -1.88 -20.19 12.77
N GLU A 236 -0.88 -20.86 12.24
CA GLU A 236 0.15 -21.55 13.07
C GLU A 236 1.04 -20.56 13.86
N LEU A 237 1.07 -19.30 13.45
CA LEU A 237 1.81 -18.22 14.11
C LEU A 237 0.96 -17.47 15.13
N LEU A 238 -0.28 -17.89 15.39
CA LEU A 238 -1.10 -17.27 16.43
C LEU A 238 -0.54 -17.62 17.81
N PRO A 239 -0.50 -16.65 18.73
CA PRO A 239 -0.11 -16.96 20.12
C PRO A 239 -1.10 -17.93 20.76
N ALA A 240 -0.67 -18.71 21.77
CA ALA A 240 -1.48 -19.70 22.45
C ALA A 240 -2.83 -19.15 23.01
N ARG A 241 -2.89 -17.84 23.33
CA ARG A 241 -4.10 -17.15 23.74
C ARG A 241 -5.03 -16.73 22.59
N GLY A 242 -4.74 -17.15 21.36
CA GLY A 242 -5.48 -16.74 20.16
C GLY A 242 -5.24 -15.29 19.74
N ALA A 243 -5.93 -14.88 18.68
CA ALA A 243 -5.85 -13.52 18.18
C ALA A 243 -6.41 -12.51 19.21
N ARG A 244 -5.77 -11.33 19.34
CA ARG A 244 -6.36 -10.21 20.06
C ARG A 244 -7.53 -9.67 19.24
N LEU A 245 -8.73 -9.76 19.78
CA LEU A 245 -9.91 -9.13 19.20
C LEU A 245 -10.11 -7.77 19.86
N GLU A 246 -10.47 -6.75 19.09
CA GLU A 246 -10.92 -5.48 19.67
C GLU A 246 -12.12 -5.81 20.59
N SER A 247 -12.02 -5.49 21.87
CA SER A 247 -13.16 -5.54 22.78
C SER A 247 -14.22 -4.61 22.19
N GLY A 248 -15.30 -5.19 21.69
CA GLY A 248 -16.38 -4.45 21.04
C GLY A 248 -16.81 -3.29 21.95
N THR A 249 -16.64 -2.07 21.47
CA THR A 249 -17.21 -0.89 22.08
C THR A 249 -18.71 -1.09 22.12
N GLY A 250 -19.22 -1.26 23.36
CA GLY A 250 -20.54 -1.50 23.81
C GLY A 250 -21.70 -1.38 22.83
N ALA A 251 -22.36 -2.51 22.58
CA ALA A 251 -23.76 -2.50 22.24
C ALA A 251 -24.49 -1.69 23.33
N ARG A 252 -24.82 -0.43 23.06
CA ARG A 252 -25.77 0.34 23.88
C ARG A 252 -27.09 -0.43 23.91
N ARG A 253 -27.31 -1.22 24.95
CA ARG A 253 -28.65 -1.68 25.31
C ARG A 253 -29.53 -0.43 25.48
N ARG A 254 -30.37 -0.18 24.47
CA ARG A 254 -31.54 0.66 24.67
C ARG A 254 -32.44 -0.04 25.68
N VAL A 255 -32.35 0.37 26.97
CA VAL A 255 -33.39 0.09 27.93
C VAL A 255 -34.61 0.86 27.48
N ARG A 256 -35.62 0.13 26.98
CA ARG A 256 -36.99 0.68 26.87
C ARG A 256 -37.54 0.77 28.29
N SER A 257 -37.61 1.97 28.81
CA SER A 257 -38.49 2.29 29.94
C SER A 257 -39.94 2.25 29.44
N ARG A 258 -40.75 1.52 30.19
CA ARG A 258 -42.21 1.55 30.10
C ARG A 258 -42.74 2.90 30.58
#